data_da3559ae84dfe25029f33c2c1001cc37
#
_entry.id   da3559ae84dfe25029f33c2c1001cc37
#
_cell.length_a   1.000
_cell.length_b   1.000
_cell.length_c   1.000
_cell.angle_alpha   90.00
_cell.angle_beta   90.00
_cell.angle_gamma   90.00
#
_symmetry.space_group_name_H-M   'P 1'
#
loop_
_entity.id
_entity.type
_entity.pdbx_description
1 polymer ?
#
loop_
_entity_poly.entity_id
_entity_poly.type
_entity_poly.pdbx_seq_one_letter_code
_entity_poly.pdbx_strand_id
1 'polypeptide(L)'
;KIVNSGLDVLRGNMFAGERIERRKFPKYYVLKYGVNNLYKFNLDTRTRLIYTLIADELGVAVVVLEIFDHKRYEERFGYRWALFIEV
;
A
#
# COMPACT_ATOMS: atom_id res chain seq x y z
N LYS A 1 -11.76 -14.04 1.02
CA LYS A 1 -11.06 -14.98 1.92
C LYS A 1 -9.59 -14.61 2.08
N ILE A 2 -8.86 -14.39 0.98
CA ILE A 2 -7.45 -13.97 1.10
C ILE A 2 -7.34 -12.59 1.73
N VAL A 3 -8.31 -11.72 1.48
CA VAL A 3 -8.33 -10.39 2.09
C VAL A 3 -8.50 -10.51 3.61
N ASN A 4 -9.42 -11.36 4.05
CA ASN A 4 -9.63 -11.55 5.49
C ASN A 4 -8.41 -12.14 6.16
N SER A 5 -7.76 -13.11 5.52
CA SER A 5 -6.53 -13.69 6.05
C SER A 5 -5.43 -12.65 6.15
N GLY A 6 -5.31 -11.79 5.13
CA GLY A 6 -4.33 -10.70 5.13
C GLY A 6 -4.59 -9.69 6.24
N LEU A 7 -5.86 -9.34 6.46
CA LEU A 7 -6.23 -8.41 7.54
C LEU A 7 -5.91 -9.01 8.91
N ASP A 8 -6.11 -10.31 9.07
CA ASP A 8 -5.78 -10.98 10.33
C ASP A 8 -4.27 -10.90 10.60
N VAL A 9 -3.45 -11.08 9.58
CA VAL A 9 -2.00 -10.95 9.73
C VAL A 9 -1.64 -9.52 10.16
N LEU A 10 -2.25 -8.52 9.52
CA LEU A 10 -1.97 -7.12 9.84
C LEU A 10 -2.46 -6.73 11.23
N ARG A 11 -3.54 -7.33 11.71
CA ARG A 11 -3.99 -7.13 13.10
C ARG A 11 -2.96 -7.60 14.10
N GLY A 12 -2.27 -8.70 13.79
CA GLY A 12 -1.22 -9.22 14.65
C GLY A 12 0.10 -8.48 14.50
N ASN A 13 0.37 -7.92 13.32
CA ASN A 13 1.61 -7.21 13.05
C ASN A 13 1.39 -6.16 11.96
N MET A 14 1.21 -4.92 12.38
CA MET A 14 0.96 -3.82 11.45
C MET A 14 2.15 -3.52 10.53
N PHE A 15 3.32 -4.03 10.85
CA PHE A 15 4.53 -3.86 10.04
C PHE A 15 4.85 -5.09 9.19
N ALA A 16 3.89 -6.02 9.04
CA ALA A 16 4.08 -7.21 8.22
C ALA A 16 4.29 -6.86 6.73
N GLY A 17 3.77 -5.71 6.29
CA GLY A 17 3.97 -5.26 4.93
C GLY A 17 5.33 -4.62 4.73
N GLU A 18 5.67 -4.42 3.47
CA GLU A 18 6.91 -3.76 3.09
C GLU A 18 6.69 -2.25 3.06
N ARG A 19 7.53 -1.51 3.77
CA ARG A 19 7.46 -0.06 3.78
C ARG A 19 7.90 0.50 2.44
N ILE A 20 7.14 1.46 1.92
CA ILE A 20 7.44 2.11 0.65
C ILE A 20 8.17 3.42 0.93
N GLU A 21 9.26 3.65 0.23
CA GLU A 21 10.02 4.90 0.36
C GLU A 21 9.18 6.08 -0.07
N ARG A 22 9.30 7.20 0.62
CA ARG A 22 8.49 8.38 0.35
C ARG A 22 8.59 8.84 -1.10
N ARG A 23 9.77 8.79 -1.69
CA ARG A 23 9.97 9.22 -3.08
C ARG A 23 9.20 8.36 -4.08
N LYS A 24 8.78 7.17 -3.68
CA LYS A 24 8.02 6.24 -4.52
C LYS A 24 6.51 6.32 -4.30
N PHE A 25 6.05 7.22 -3.44
CA PHE A 25 4.61 7.36 -3.19
C PHE A 25 3.92 7.85 -4.45
N PRO A 26 2.89 7.13 -4.93
CA PRO A 26 2.05 7.67 -6.00
C PRO A 26 1.39 8.96 -5.54
N LYS A 27 1.39 9.96 -6.41
CA LYS A 27 0.71 11.22 -6.12
C LYS A 27 -0.75 11.02 -5.77
N TYR A 28 -1.37 10.02 -6.36
CA TYR A 28 -2.76 9.68 -6.10
C TYR A 28 -3.04 9.53 -4.61
N TYR A 29 -2.20 8.79 -3.90
CA TYR A 29 -2.41 8.58 -2.47
C TYR A 29 -2.13 9.84 -1.66
N VAL A 30 -1.10 10.59 -2.03
CA VAL A 30 -0.76 11.82 -1.32
C VAL A 30 -1.87 12.85 -1.47
N LEU A 31 -2.38 13.02 -2.69
CA LEU A 31 -3.41 14.02 -2.95
C LEU A 31 -4.77 13.62 -2.39
N LYS A 32 -5.12 12.34 -2.49
CA LYS A 32 -6.43 11.86 -2.05
C LYS A 32 -6.51 11.65 -0.55
N TYR A 33 -5.46 11.13 0.06
CA TYR A 33 -5.49 10.69 1.46
C TYR A 33 -4.54 11.45 2.38
N GLY A 34 -3.63 12.24 1.82
CA GLY A 34 -2.67 13.00 2.62
C GLY A 34 -1.72 12.12 3.43
N VAL A 35 -1.35 10.96 2.90
CA VAL A 35 -0.53 10.01 3.65
C VAL A 35 0.90 10.48 3.78
N ASN A 36 1.53 10.15 4.92
CA ASN A 36 2.94 10.38 5.16
C ASN A 36 3.72 9.08 5.35
N ASN A 37 3.04 7.96 5.30
CA ASN A 37 3.64 6.62 5.32
C ASN A 37 2.79 5.70 4.46
N LEU A 38 3.41 4.64 3.93
CA LEU A 38 2.73 3.78 2.99
C LEU A 38 3.39 2.41 3.01
N TYR A 39 2.57 1.35 2.98
CA TYR A 39 3.02 -0.02 3.05
C TYR A 39 2.33 -0.86 1.98
N LYS A 40 3.07 -1.82 1.46
CA LYS A 40 2.56 -2.81 0.52
C LYS A 40 2.55 -4.17 1.20
N PHE A 41 1.44 -4.89 1.12
CA PHE A 41 1.33 -6.24 1.64
C PHE A 41 0.86 -7.18 0.53
N ASN A 42 1.61 -8.24 0.30
CA ASN A 42 1.25 -9.23 -0.70
C ASN A 42 0.27 -10.21 -0.09
N LEU A 43 -0.99 -10.17 -0.53
CA LEU A 43 -2.01 -11.10 -0.07
C LEU A 43 -1.76 -12.49 -0.65
N ASP A 44 -1.31 -12.51 -1.90
CA ASP A 44 -0.84 -13.71 -2.57
C ASP A 44 0.11 -13.28 -3.71
N THR A 45 0.43 -14.18 -4.63
CA THR A 45 1.37 -13.86 -5.70
C THR A 45 0.86 -12.81 -6.68
N ARG A 46 -0.45 -12.56 -6.71
CA ARG A 46 -1.07 -11.65 -7.67
C ARG A 46 -1.73 -10.44 -7.05
N THR A 47 -2.04 -10.50 -5.76
CA THR A 47 -2.87 -9.49 -5.12
C THR A 47 -2.06 -8.68 -4.13
N ARG A 48 -2.14 -7.37 -4.26
CA ARG A 48 -1.43 -6.41 -3.41
C ARG A 48 -2.43 -5.58 -2.63
N LEU A 49 -2.10 -5.34 -1.37
CA LEU A 49 -2.87 -4.46 -0.50
C LEU A 49 -1.98 -3.29 -0.12
N ILE A 50 -2.48 -2.09 -0.27
CA ILE A 50 -1.75 -0.87 0.11
C ILE A 50 -2.44 -0.30 1.34
N TYR A 51 -1.65 -0.02 2.37
CA TYR A 51 -2.20 0.54 3.59
C TYR A 51 -1.29 1.61 4.15
N THR A 52 -1.86 2.42 5.03
CA THR A 52 -1.12 3.41 5.79
C THR A 52 -1.42 3.20 7.27
N LEU A 53 -0.55 3.70 8.12
CA LEU A 53 -0.72 3.67 9.56
C LEU A 53 -1.05 5.06 10.04
N ILE A 54 -2.11 5.18 10.83
CA ILE A 54 -2.55 6.44 11.41
C ILE A 54 -2.52 6.30 12.92
N ALA A 55 -1.80 7.20 13.59
CA ALA A 55 -1.66 7.17 15.04
C ALA A 55 -2.37 8.36 15.66
N ASP A 56 -3.00 8.13 16.80
CA ASP A 56 -3.58 9.18 17.62
C ASP A 56 -3.41 8.81 19.11
N GLU A 57 -4.10 9.51 19.99
CA GLU A 57 -4.00 9.29 21.43
C GLU A 57 -4.43 7.88 21.84
N LEU A 58 -5.31 7.25 21.06
CA LEU A 58 -5.87 5.95 21.38
C LEU A 58 -5.02 4.79 20.86
N GLY A 59 -4.12 5.05 19.91
CA GLY A 59 -3.28 4.01 19.36
C GLY A 59 -3.03 4.19 17.87
N VAL A 60 -2.72 3.09 17.21
CA VAL A 60 -2.39 3.06 15.78
C VAL A 60 -3.42 2.24 15.03
N ALA A 61 -3.93 2.79 13.93
CA ALA A 61 -4.87 2.11 13.06
C ALA A 61 -4.22 1.76 11.73
N VAL A 62 -4.53 0.59 11.21
CA VAL A 62 -4.18 0.19 9.85
C VAL A 62 -5.34 0.62 8.95
N VAL A 63 -5.06 1.48 7.98
CA VAL A 63 -6.08 1.95 7.05
C VAL A 63 -5.76 1.45 5.67
N VAL A 64 -6.60 0.56 5.16
CA VAL A 64 -6.42 -0.03 3.83
C VAL A 64 -6.88 0.98 2.79
N LEU A 65 -5.99 1.32 1.86
CA LEU A 65 -6.28 2.30 0.82
C LEU A 65 -6.74 1.66 -0.48
N GLU A 66 -6.07 0.56 -0.88
CA GLU A 66 -6.42 -0.14 -2.10
C GLU A 66 -6.05 -1.62 -2.01
N ILE A 67 -6.82 -2.43 -2.73
CA ILE A 67 -6.52 -3.84 -2.95
C ILE A 67 -6.65 -4.06 -4.45
N PHE A 68 -5.59 -4.52 -5.10
CA PHE A 68 -5.61 -4.69 -6.55
C PHE A 68 -4.64 -5.79 -6.97
N ASP A 69 -4.73 -6.19 -8.25
CA ASP A 69 -3.82 -7.19 -8.79
C ASP A 69 -2.46 -6.57 -9.10
N HIS A 70 -1.51 -7.43 -9.43
CA HIS A 70 -0.14 -7.02 -9.68
C HIS A 70 -0.04 -5.99 -10.82
N LYS A 71 -0.84 -6.17 -11.86
CA LYS A 71 -0.82 -5.27 -13.01
C LYS A 71 -1.29 -3.86 -12.62
N ARG A 72 -2.40 -3.78 -11.87
CA ARG A 72 -2.91 -2.50 -11.39
C ARG A 72 -1.95 -1.86 -10.41
N TYR A 73 -1.29 -2.67 -9.61
CA TYR A 73 -0.27 -2.18 -8.69
C TYR A 73 0.86 -1.50 -9.46
N GLU A 74 1.36 -2.14 -10.53
CA GLU A 74 2.43 -1.54 -11.34
C GLU A 74 1.98 -0.23 -11.96
N GLU A 75 0.76 -0.16 -12.44
CA GLU A 75 0.20 1.06 -13.01
C GLU A 75 0.10 2.17 -11.96
N ARG A 76 -0.41 1.83 -10.78
CA ARG A 76 -0.58 2.82 -9.70
C ARG A 76 0.76 3.38 -9.25
N PHE A 77 1.77 2.56 -9.16
CA PHE A 77 3.09 2.98 -8.68
C PHE A 77 3.99 3.49 -9.82
N GLY A 78 3.52 3.43 -11.06
CA GLY A 78 4.21 4.05 -12.18
C GLY A 78 5.47 3.35 -12.65
N TYR A 79 5.68 2.11 -12.28
CA TYR A 79 6.90 1.40 -12.67
C TYR A 79 7.03 1.29 -14.19
N ARG A 80 5.94 1.04 -14.87
CA ARG A 80 5.93 0.99 -16.33
C ARG A 80 6.02 2.38 -16.94
N TRP A 81 5.35 3.32 -16.30
CA TRP A 81 5.32 4.70 -16.78
C TRP A 81 6.68 5.36 -16.72
N ALA A 82 7.47 5.02 -15.70
CA ALA A 82 8.82 5.56 -15.59
C ALA A 82 9.64 5.23 -16.82
N LEU A 83 9.49 4.02 -17.36
CA LEU A 83 10.20 3.61 -18.57
C LEU A 83 9.78 4.43 -19.78
N PHE A 84 8.51 4.73 -19.91
CA PHE A 84 8.00 5.54 -21.02
C PHE A 84 8.41 6.99 -20.91
N ILE A 85 8.35 7.53 -19.73
CA ILE A 85 8.64 8.94 -19.49
C ILE A 85 10.10 9.25 -19.76
N GLU A 86 10.98 8.33 -19.43
CA GLU A 86 12.41 8.52 -19.63
C GLU A 86 12.85 8.36 -21.08
N VAL A 87 12.02 7.76 -21.88
CA VAL A 87 12.29 7.59 -23.29
C VAL A 87 11.84 8.81 -24.08
#